data_01a2efc520c21593507de6c8d5d10d9a
#
_entry.id   01a2efc520c21593507de6c8d5d10d9a
#
_cell.length_a   1.000
_cell.length_b   1.000
_cell.length_c   1.000
_cell.angle_alpha   90.00
_cell.angle_beta   90.00
_cell.angle_gamma   90.00
#
_symmetry.space_group_name_H-M   'P 1'
#
loop_
_entity.id
_entity.type
_entity.pdbx_description
1 polymer ?
#
loop_
_entity_poly.entity_id
_entity_poly.type
_entity_poly.pdbx_seq_one_letter_code
_entity_poly.pdbx_strand_id
1 'polypeptide(L)'
;MGGWETYRALLVGRVDDHAVDRLARYAELLEKWSRKHNLVRFGEPRELVDRHLLDAMEGARLLSGGGRLVDIGSGAGLPGVPLLIARPAWSGVLLEPRQKRWAFLKLVIRELALDAEAVDARYEELEDNVGFDLVTSRAVGGQAAILEWARPRLHDGGQVALWTTAEGEREIAREPGWRVLSWPLVGLDRGRLVSLRKCST
;
A
#
# COMPACT_ATOMS: atom_id res chain seq x y z
N MET A 1 1.06 20.35 -15.20
CA MET A 1 0.14 20.08 -14.08
C MET A 1 -0.93 19.12 -14.55
N GLY A 2 -0.99 17.92 -13.92
CA GLY A 2 -2.07 16.99 -14.16
C GLY A 2 -3.29 17.41 -13.36
N GLY A 3 -4.38 17.75 -14.04
CA GLY A 3 -5.69 17.79 -13.37
C GLY A 3 -6.28 16.38 -13.29
N TRP A 4 -7.41 16.22 -12.61
CA TRP A 4 -8.12 14.95 -12.52
C TRP A 4 -8.31 14.24 -13.88
N GLU A 5 -8.68 14.98 -14.93
CA GLU A 5 -8.85 14.42 -16.28
C GLU A 5 -7.58 13.82 -16.87
N THR A 6 -6.40 14.43 -16.60
CA THR A 6 -5.12 13.90 -17.04
C THR A 6 -4.85 12.54 -16.40
N TYR A 7 -5.05 12.43 -15.08
CA TYR A 7 -4.86 11.16 -14.36
C TYR A 7 -5.88 10.12 -14.79
N ARG A 8 -7.13 10.53 -14.98
CA ARG A 8 -8.18 9.64 -15.49
C ARG A 8 -7.80 9.04 -16.84
N ALA A 9 -7.36 9.87 -17.79
CA ALA A 9 -6.92 9.40 -19.12
C ALA A 9 -5.73 8.43 -19.05
N LEU A 10 -4.83 8.61 -18.07
CA LEU A 10 -3.69 7.70 -17.87
C LEU A 10 -4.06 6.36 -17.21
N LEU A 11 -5.21 6.27 -16.56
CA LEU A 11 -5.66 5.08 -15.82
C LEU A 11 -6.68 4.23 -16.58
N VAL A 12 -7.46 4.82 -17.50
CA VAL A 12 -8.46 4.11 -18.30
C VAL A 12 -7.81 2.93 -19.06
N GLY A 13 -8.44 1.76 -18.96
CA GLY A 13 -7.97 0.51 -19.59
C GLY A 13 -6.74 -0.13 -18.92
N ARG A 14 -6.26 0.45 -17.82
CA ARG A 14 -5.08 -0.06 -17.07
C ARG A 14 -5.43 -0.56 -15.67
N VAL A 15 -6.56 -0.15 -15.16
CA VAL A 15 -7.13 -0.59 -13.87
C VAL A 15 -8.62 -0.90 -14.07
N ASP A 16 -9.24 -1.56 -13.09
CA ASP A 16 -10.68 -1.84 -13.12
C ASP A 16 -11.48 -0.53 -13.21
N ASP A 17 -12.52 -0.47 -14.06
CA ASP A 17 -13.27 0.74 -14.35
C ASP A 17 -13.83 1.44 -13.10
N HIS A 18 -14.28 0.67 -12.11
CA HIS A 18 -14.80 1.21 -10.85
C HIS A 18 -13.75 1.97 -10.02
N ALA A 19 -12.47 1.73 -10.26
CA ALA A 19 -11.35 2.34 -9.54
C ALA A 19 -10.80 3.60 -10.23
N VAL A 20 -11.05 3.77 -11.53
CA VAL A 20 -10.43 4.83 -12.36
C VAL A 20 -10.62 6.21 -11.75
N ASP A 21 -11.85 6.60 -11.49
CA ASP A 21 -12.19 7.98 -11.05
C ASP A 21 -11.65 8.25 -9.63
N ARG A 22 -11.70 7.27 -8.74
CA ARG A 22 -11.17 7.40 -7.37
C ARG A 22 -9.64 7.46 -7.37
N LEU A 23 -8.96 6.66 -8.19
CA LEU A 23 -7.51 6.71 -8.35
C LEU A 23 -7.05 8.03 -8.99
N ALA A 24 -7.78 8.53 -9.98
CA ALA A 24 -7.51 9.83 -10.60
C ALA A 24 -7.64 10.97 -9.58
N ARG A 25 -8.68 10.94 -8.74
CA ARG A 25 -8.87 11.91 -7.66
C ARG A 25 -7.77 11.81 -6.60
N TYR A 26 -7.38 10.60 -6.22
CA TYR A 26 -6.25 10.38 -5.32
C TYR A 26 -4.95 10.95 -5.89
N ALA A 27 -4.64 10.67 -7.16
CA ALA A 27 -3.45 11.18 -7.83
C ALA A 27 -3.42 12.72 -7.86
N GLU A 28 -4.55 13.37 -8.14
CA GLU A 28 -4.67 14.83 -8.10
C GLU A 28 -4.40 15.39 -6.71
N LEU A 29 -4.97 14.80 -5.66
CA LEU A 29 -4.71 15.19 -4.27
C LEU A 29 -3.25 15.00 -3.89
N LEU A 30 -2.67 13.85 -4.27
CA LEU A 30 -1.28 13.52 -4.00
C LEU A 30 -0.32 14.49 -4.69
N GLU A 31 -0.58 14.87 -5.95
CA GLU A 31 0.20 15.88 -6.65
C GLU A 31 0.13 17.23 -5.94
N LYS A 32 -1.08 17.70 -5.59
CA LYS A 32 -1.27 18.99 -4.89
C LYS A 32 -0.51 19.05 -3.56
N TRP A 33 -0.55 17.98 -2.79
CA TRP A 33 0.14 17.90 -1.50
C TRP A 33 1.65 17.70 -1.64
N SER A 34 2.11 16.89 -2.60
CA SER A 34 3.54 16.65 -2.84
C SER A 34 4.31 17.91 -3.16
N ARG A 35 3.70 18.87 -3.84
CA ARG A 35 4.31 20.20 -4.12
C ARG A 35 4.63 21.01 -2.86
N LYS A 36 3.83 20.83 -1.80
CA LYS A 36 3.99 21.59 -0.54
C LYS A 36 4.77 20.82 0.52
N HIS A 37 4.72 19.50 0.49
CA HIS A 37 5.13 18.64 1.61
C HIS A 37 6.06 17.49 1.23
N ASN A 38 6.50 17.40 -0.04
CA ASN A 38 7.40 16.35 -0.53
C ASN A 38 6.94 14.93 -0.15
N LEU A 39 5.64 14.62 -0.36
CA LEU A 39 5.11 13.30 -0.03
C LEU A 39 5.69 12.22 -0.93
N VAL A 40 5.68 12.47 -2.25
CA VAL A 40 6.23 11.61 -3.31
C VAL A 40 6.97 12.48 -4.31
N ARG A 41 8.05 11.96 -4.88
CA ARG A 41 8.81 12.64 -5.95
C ARG A 41 8.45 12.03 -7.29
N PHE A 42 8.08 12.87 -8.23
CA PHE A 42 7.85 12.52 -9.64
C PHE A 42 7.99 13.79 -10.49
N GLY A 43 8.39 13.64 -11.74
CA GLY A 43 8.57 14.75 -12.68
C GLY A 43 7.28 15.11 -13.41
N GLU A 44 6.53 14.11 -13.85
CA GLU A 44 5.32 14.28 -14.65
C GLU A 44 4.19 13.34 -14.20
N PRO A 45 2.92 13.64 -14.55
CA PRO A 45 1.76 12.81 -14.15
C PRO A 45 1.87 11.33 -14.50
N ARG A 46 2.42 11.01 -15.67
CA ARG A 46 2.65 9.63 -16.10
C ARG A 46 3.57 8.86 -15.15
N GLU A 47 4.63 9.50 -14.66
CA GLU A 47 5.54 8.87 -13.71
C GLU A 47 4.84 8.54 -12.38
N LEU A 48 3.97 9.43 -11.88
CA LEU A 48 3.16 9.15 -10.69
C LEU A 48 2.26 7.92 -10.90
N VAL A 49 1.61 7.84 -12.07
CA VAL A 49 0.77 6.69 -12.39
C VAL A 49 1.59 5.42 -12.52
N ASP A 50 2.62 5.42 -13.37
CA ASP A 50 3.35 4.21 -13.75
C ASP A 50 4.18 3.64 -12.60
N ARG A 51 4.91 4.50 -11.85
CA ARG A 51 5.88 4.06 -10.83
C ARG A 51 5.33 4.02 -9.41
N HIS A 52 4.14 4.58 -9.18
CA HIS A 52 3.60 4.62 -7.83
C HIS A 52 2.21 3.99 -7.74
N LEU A 53 1.27 4.41 -8.59
CA LEU A 53 -0.10 3.89 -8.50
C LEU A 53 -0.20 2.47 -9.03
N LEU A 54 0.30 2.20 -10.23
CA LEU A 54 0.22 0.86 -10.82
C LEU A 54 1.09 -0.15 -10.08
N ASP A 55 2.28 0.25 -9.61
CA ASP A 55 3.08 -0.62 -8.75
C ASP A 55 2.35 -0.98 -7.44
N ALA A 56 1.63 -0.02 -6.84
CA ALA A 56 0.81 -0.30 -5.66
C ALA A 56 -0.35 -1.24 -6.00
N MET A 57 -1.00 -1.04 -7.16
CA MET A 57 -2.11 -1.85 -7.66
C MET A 57 -1.73 -3.31 -7.94
N GLU A 58 -0.44 -3.63 -8.16
CA GLU A 58 0.02 -5.01 -8.27
C GLU A 58 -0.38 -5.87 -7.06
N GLY A 59 -0.48 -5.28 -5.88
CA GLY A 59 -0.95 -5.94 -4.67
C GLY A 59 -2.43 -6.32 -4.68
N ALA A 60 -3.26 -5.75 -5.57
CA ALA A 60 -4.69 -6.06 -5.65
C ALA A 60 -4.97 -7.54 -5.98
N ARG A 61 -4.00 -8.22 -6.61
CA ARG A 61 -4.05 -9.68 -6.87
C ARG A 61 -4.06 -10.53 -5.59
N LEU A 62 -3.60 -9.96 -4.47
CA LEU A 62 -3.53 -10.64 -3.18
C LEU A 62 -4.84 -10.53 -2.38
N LEU A 63 -5.75 -9.64 -2.79
CA LEU A 63 -6.99 -9.36 -2.11
C LEU A 63 -8.16 -10.04 -2.83
N SER A 64 -8.79 -10.99 -2.15
CA SER A 64 -9.99 -11.68 -2.63
C SER A 64 -11.12 -11.52 -1.60
N GLY A 65 -12.37 -11.45 -2.07
CA GLY A 65 -13.51 -11.24 -1.17
C GLY A 65 -13.43 -9.90 -0.42
N GLY A 66 -13.66 -9.95 0.87
CA GLY A 66 -13.48 -8.85 1.82
C GLY A 66 -12.41 -9.20 2.85
N GLY A 67 -11.94 -8.20 3.59
CA GLY A 67 -10.94 -8.39 4.64
C GLY A 67 -10.47 -7.08 5.25
N ARG A 68 -9.51 -7.17 6.16
CA ARG A 68 -8.92 -6.03 6.86
C ARG A 68 -7.42 -5.96 6.59
N LEU A 69 -6.95 -4.82 6.11
CA LEU A 69 -5.53 -4.59 5.90
C LEU A 69 -4.95 -3.60 6.92
N VAL A 70 -3.67 -3.73 7.20
CA VAL A 70 -2.87 -2.67 7.82
C VAL A 70 -1.71 -2.31 6.90
N ASP A 71 -1.51 -1.01 6.67
CA ASP A 71 -0.41 -0.49 5.86
C ASP A 71 0.60 0.21 6.76
N ILE A 72 1.78 -0.42 6.91
CA ILE A 72 2.84 0.03 7.82
C ILE A 72 3.70 1.09 7.14
N GLY A 73 3.75 2.29 7.75
CA GLY A 73 4.48 3.40 7.19
C GLY A 73 3.85 3.90 5.90
N SER A 74 2.53 4.07 5.88
CA SER A 74 1.72 4.39 4.69
C SER A 74 2.20 5.62 3.91
N GLY A 75 2.86 6.56 4.56
CA GLY A 75 3.45 7.72 3.94
C GLY A 75 2.44 8.56 3.17
N ALA A 76 2.52 8.49 1.87
CA ALA A 76 1.56 9.12 0.96
C ALA A 76 0.28 8.27 0.74
N GLY A 77 0.13 7.15 1.46
CA GLY A 77 -0.96 6.20 1.27
C GLY A 77 -0.63 5.06 0.30
N LEU A 78 0.65 4.81 0.06
CA LEU A 78 1.11 3.80 -0.90
C LEU A 78 1.76 2.61 -0.17
N PRO A 79 1.25 1.38 -0.30
CA PRO A 79 0.23 0.95 -1.25
C PRO A 79 -1.22 0.97 -0.74
N GLY A 80 -1.49 1.22 0.53
CA GLY A 80 -2.79 1.02 1.18
C GLY A 80 -3.98 1.68 0.48
N VAL A 81 -3.86 2.97 0.12
CA VAL A 81 -4.97 3.72 -0.53
C VAL A 81 -5.34 3.13 -1.90
N PRO A 82 -4.43 2.89 -2.85
CA PRO A 82 -4.77 2.21 -4.10
C PRO A 82 -5.42 0.84 -3.91
N LEU A 83 -4.98 0.05 -2.94
CA LEU A 83 -5.54 -1.27 -2.64
C LEU A 83 -7.00 -1.17 -2.15
N LEU A 84 -7.29 -0.25 -1.24
CA LEU A 84 -8.66 0.01 -0.74
C LEU A 84 -9.58 0.55 -1.84
N ILE A 85 -9.07 1.38 -2.74
CA ILE A 85 -9.82 1.83 -3.92
C ILE A 85 -10.16 0.65 -4.84
N ALA A 86 -9.19 -0.24 -5.08
CA ALA A 86 -9.36 -1.40 -5.95
C ALA A 86 -10.29 -2.46 -5.38
N ARG A 87 -10.39 -2.54 -4.06
CA ARG A 87 -11.16 -3.58 -3.35
C ARG A 87 -12.06 -2.96 -2.28
N PRO A 88 -13.22 -2.38 -2.67
CA PRO A 88 -14.12 -1.65 -1.75
C PRO A 88 -14.72 -2.50 -0.61
N ALA A 89 -14.64 -3.83 -0.71
CA ALA A 89 -15.06 -4.75 0.35
C ALA A 89 -13.99 -4.93 1.45
N TRP A 90 -12.83 -4.26 1.32
CA TRP A 90 -11.76 -4.28 2.30
C TRP A 90 -11.76 -3.00 3.13
N SER A 91 -11.55 -3.16 4.44
CA SER A 91 -11.27 -2.05 5.36
C SER A 91 -9.78 -1.92 5.64
N GLY A 92 -9.34 -0.76 6.15
CA GLY A 92 -7.91 -0.53 6.34
C GLY A 92 -7.51 0.33 7.53
N VAL A 93 -6.33 0.02 8.08
CA VAL A 93 -5.61 0.85 9.04
C VAL A 93 -4.33 1.36 8.39
N LEU A 94 -4.20 2.68 8.25
CA LEU A 94 -3.04 3.33 7.62
C LEU A 94 -2.16 3.96 8.70
N LEU A 95 -1.01 3.33 8.99
CA LEU A 95 -0.08 3.78 10.04
C LEU A 95 0.97 4.74 9.50
N GLU A 96 1.03 5.94 10.04
CA GLU A 96 2.04 6.92 9.66
C GLU A 96 2.34 7.90 10.81
N PRO A 97 3.52 7.83 11.45
CA PRO A 97 3.86 8.65 12.61
C PRO A 97 4.22 10.11 12.27
N ARG A 98 4.32 10.49 11.01
CA ARG A 98 4.64 11.85 10.60
C ARG A 98 3.38 12.66 10.40
N GLN A 99 3.13 13.65 11.25
CA GLN A 99 1.91 14.46 11.30
C GLN A 99 1.41 14.98 9.95
N LYS A 100 2.31 15.50 9.08
CA LYS A 100 1.92 16.02 7.76
C LYS A 100 1.40 14.93 6.83
N ARG A 101 1.98 13.74 6.88
CA ARG A 101 1.56 12.59 6.08
C ARG A 101 0.28 11.99 6.62
N TRP A 102 0.18 11.84 7.93
CA TRP A 102 -1.06 11.42 8.60
C TRP A 102 -2.24 12.35 8.26
N ALA A 103 -2.05 13.68 8.32
CA ALA A 103 -3.08 14.63 7.93
C ALA A 103 -3.52 14.48 6.46
N PHE A 104 -2.58 14.15 5.56
CA PHE A 104 -2.90 13.82 4.18
C PHE A 104 -3.74 12.55 4.07
N LEU A 105 -3.38 11.48 4.80
CA LEU A 105 -4.16 10.24 4.80
C LEU A 105 -5.60 10.46 5.27
N LYS A 106 -5.80 11.23 6.34
CA LYS A 106 -7.15 11.61 6.82
C LYS A 106 -7.96 12.36 5.75
N LEU A 107 -7.31 13.29 5.04
CA LEU A 107 -7.96 13.99 3.93
C LEU A 107 -8.39 13.00 2.84
N VAL A 108 -7.50 12.11 2.40
CA VAL A 108 -7.75 11.14 1.33
C VAL A 108 -8.89 10.19 1.72
N ILE A 109 -8.85 9.63 2.93
CA ILE A 109 -9.90 8.74 3.44
C ILE A 109 -11.26 9.41 3.36
N ARG A 110 -11.36 10.65 3.83
CA ARG A 110 -12.62 11.43 3.79
C ARG A 110 -13.05 11.75 2.36
N GLU A 111 -12.16 12.29 1.53
CA GLU A 111 -12.47 12.73 0.15
C GLU A 111 -12.89 11.58 -0.75
N LEU A 112 -12.34 10.39 -0.51
CA LEU A 112 -12.63 9.20 -1.30
C LEU A 112 -13.62 8.25 -0.61
N ALA A 113 -14.17 8.62 0.55
CA ALA A 113 -15.06 7.77 1.34
C ALA A 113 -14.53 6.33 1.45
N LEU A 114 -13.26 6.17 1.84
CA LEU A 114 -12.66 4.86 2.05
C LEU A 114 -13.09 4.28 3.41
N ASP A 115 -13.35 3.00 3.46
CA ASP A 115 -13.51 2.28 4.74
C ASP A 115 -12.13 2.07 5.38
N ALA A 116 -11.62 3.14 5.99
CA ALA A 116 -10.28 3.13 6.58
C ALA A 116 -10.13 4.18 7.68
N GLU A 117 -9.12 3.96 8.51
CA GLU A 117 -8.63 4.94 9.47
C GLU A 117 -7.15 5.23 9.27
N ALA A 118 -6.74 6.47 9.53
CA ALA A 118 -5.35 6.86 9.60
C ALA A 118 -4.94 7.01 11.07
N VAL A 119 -3.92 6.27 11.48
CA VAL A 119 -3.42 6.26 12.87
C VAL A 119 -2.02 6.87 12.91
N ASP A 120 -1.86 7.87 13.79
CA ASP A 120 -0.60 8.56 14.06
C ASP A 120 0.21 7.76 15.09
N ALA A 121 0.77 6.64 14.63
CA ALA A 121 1.56 5.73 15.45
C ALA A 121 2.59 4.97 14.61
N ARG A 122 3.61 4.47 15.28
CA ARG A 122 4.45 3.40 14.74
C ARG A 122 3.71 2.07 14.86
N TYR A 123 4.06 1.09 14.02
CA TYR A 123 3.39 -0.20 14.03
C TYR A 123 3.57 -0.96 15.35
N GLU A 124 4.70 -0.73 16.05
CA GLU A 124 4.98 -1.32 17.35
C GLU A 124 4.02 -0.84 18.44
N GLU A 125 3.48 0.38 18.28
CA GLU A 125 2.58 1.05 19.21
C GLU A 125 1.10 0.74 18.95
N LEU A 126 0.81 0.03 17.84
CA LEU A 126 -0.57 -0.30 17.48
C LEU A 126 -1.16 -1.35 18.43
N GLU A 127 -2.12 -0.91 19.24
CA GLU A 127 -2.98 -1.78 20.05
C GLU A 127 -4.17 -2.23 19.19
N ASP A 128 -4.08 -3.40 18.59
CA ASP A 128 -5.15 -3.98 17.76
C ASP A 128 -5.38 -5.44 18.15
N ASN A 129 -6.60 -5.72 18.60
CA ASN A 129 -7.02 -7.04 19.06
C ASN A 129 -7.86 -7.80 18.03
N VAL A 130 -8.18 -7.17 16.89
CA VAL A 130 -9.03 -7.77 15.84
C VAL A 130 -8.21 -8.63 14.89
N GLY A 131 -6.97 -8.19 14.59
CA GLY A 131 -6.10 -8.84 13.62
C GLY A 131 -6.34 -8.40 12.17
N PHE A 132 -5.56 -8.98 11.24
CA PHE A 132 -5.51 -8.56 9.84
C PHE A 132 -5.46 -9.75 8.89
N ASP A 133 -6.05 -9.58 7.71
CA ASP A 133 -5.93 -10.50 6.59
C ASP A 133 -4.72 -10.16 5.71
N LEU A 134 -4.31 -8.89 5.71
CA LEU A 134 -3.16 -8.42 4.97
C LEU A 134 -2.39 -7.34 5.75
N VAL A 135 -1.08 -7.54 5.88
CA VAL A 135 -0.13 -6.52 6.32
C VAL A 135 0.64 -6.05 5.10
N THR A 136 0.63 -4.75 4.83
CA THR A 136 1.40 -4.15 3.72
C THR A 136 2.50 -3.24 4.24
N SER A 137 3.61 -3.16 3.50
CA SER A 137 4.64 -2.15 3.72
C SER A 137 5.42 -1.87 2.46
N ARG A 138 5.78 -0.60 2.26
CA ARG A 138 6.61 -0.14 1.14
C ARG A 138 7.72 0.77 1.64
N ALA A 139 8.97 0.45 1.26
CA ALA A 139 10.15 1.27 1.57
C ALA A 139 10.40 1.53 3.07
N VAL A 140 9.90 0.66 3.95
CA VAL A 140 10.22 0.66 5.38
C VAL A 140 11.37 -0.32 5.61
N GLY A 141 12.41 0.13 6.31
CA GLY A 141 13.51 -0.75 6.75
C GLY A 141 13.07 -1.73 7.84
N GLY A 142 13.89 -2.76 8.10
CA GLY A 142 13.60 -3.71 9.17
C GLY A 142 12.50 -4.72 8.82
N GLN A 143 12.51 -5.26 7.61
CA GLN A 143 11.49 -6.18 7.11
C GLN A 143 11.30 -7.41 8.00
N ALA A 144 12.37 -7.95 8.59
CA ALA A 144 12.29 -9.05 9.54
C ALA A 144 11.46 -8.69 10.79
N ALA A 145 11.64 -7.48 11.33
CA ALA A 145 10.84 -7.01 12.48
C ALA A 145 9.36 -6.84 12.11
N ILE A 146 9.06 -6.40 10.89
CA ILE A 146 7.67 -6.34 10.39
C ILE A 146 7.06 -7.74 10.32
N LEU A 147 7.80 -8.74 9.86
CA LEU A 147 7.32 -10.13 9.79
C LEU A 147 7.08 -10.71 11.19
N GLU A 148 7.97 -10.44 12.13
CA GLU A 148 7.81 -10.86 13.52
C GLU A 148 6.58 -10.21 14.16
N TRP A 149 6.39 -8.90 13.98
CA TRP A 149 5.24 -8.16 14.48
C TRP A 149 3.92 -8.65 13.84
N ALA A 150 3.93 -8.93 12.53
CA ALA A 150 2.74 -9.33 11.78
C ALA A 150 2.27 -10.75 12.15
N ARG A 151 3.21 -11.68 12.41
CA ARG A 151 2.93 -13.11 12.60
C ARG A 151 1.79 -13.40 13.59
N PRO A 152 1.75 -12.85 14.82
CA PRO A 152 0.67 -13.09 15.77
C PRO A 152 -0.62 -12.34 15.44
N ARG A 153 -0.57 -11.33 14.58
CA ARG A 153 -1.69 -10.46 14.22
C ARG A 153 -2.40 -10.84 12.93
N LEU A 154 -1.85 -11.78 12.19
CA LEU A 154 -2.50 -12.30 10.98
C LEU A 154 -3.55 -13.35 11.33
N HIS A 155 -4.73 -13.20 10.73
CA HIS A 155 -5.75 -14.24 10.71
C HIS A 155 -5.25 -15.52 10.01
N ASP A 156 -5.98 -16.61 10.13
CA ASP A 156 -5.70 -17.82 9.39
C ASP A 156 -5.82 -17.57 7.89
N GLY A 157 -4.78 -17.92 7.14
CA GLY A 157 -4.68 -17.61 5.71
C GLY A 157 -4.23 -16.18 5.38
N GLY A 158 -4.07 -15.31 6.38
CA GLY A 158 -3.55 -13.96 6.23
C GLY A 158 -2.11 -13.93 5.74
N GLN A 159 -1.69 -12.79 5.17
CA GLN A 159 -0.40 -12.65 4.53
C GLN A 159 0.24 -11.29 4.75
N VAL A 160 1.55 -11.24 4.56
CA VAL A 160 2.32 -9.98 4.48
C VAL A 160 2.66 -9.71 3.03
N ALA A 161 2.51 -8.47 2.57
CA ALA A 161 2.91 -8.03 1.23
C ALA A 161 3.90 -6.87 1.34
N LEU A 162 5.10 -7.07 0.80
CA LEU A 162 6.19 -6.11 0.86
C LEU A 162 6.58 -5.63 -0.53
N TRP A 163 6.58 -4.30 -0.73
CA TRP A 163 7.17 -3.66 -1.91
C TRP A 163 8.64 -3.37 -1.61
N THR A 164 9.51 -4.15 -2.21
CA THR A 164 10.94 -4.16 -1.91
C THR A 164 11.80 -4.24 -3.18
N THR A 165 13.10 -4.41 -3.03
CA THR A 165 14.05 -4.65 -4.12
C THR A 165 14.36 -6.14 -4.25
N ALA A 166 15.02 -6.53 -5.35
CA ALA A 166 15.52 -7.90 -5.50
C ALA A 166 16.52 -8.32 -4.40
N GLU A 167 17.20 -7.37 -3.78
CA GLU A 167 18.06 -7.62 -2.62
C GLU A 167 17.23 -7.90 -1.37
N GLY A 168 16.26 -7.03 -1.07
CA GLY A 168 15.33 -7.23 0.04
C GLY A 168 14.53 -8.53 -0.09
N GLU A 169 14.11 -8.91 -1.30
CA GLU A 169 13.49 -10.23 -1.55
C GLU A 169 14.40 -11.39 -1.09
N ARG A 170 15.70 -11.34 -1.42
CA ARG A 170 16.66 -12.38 -1.01
C ARG A 170 16.87 -12.44 0.51
N GLU A 171 16.80 -11.32 1.19
CA GLU A 171 16.84 -11.27 2.66
C GLU A 171 15.58 -11.87 3.28
N ILE A 172 14.41 -11.45 2.81
CA ILE A 172 13.11 -11.93 3.28
C ILE A 172 12.95 -13.44 3.04
N ALA A 173 13.42 -13.96 1.90
CA ALA A 173 13.31 -15.37 1.55
C ALA A 173 14.06 -16.31 2.53
N ARG A 174 14.93 -15.77 3.36
CA ARG A 174 15.67 -16.54 4.41
C ARG A 174 14.92 -16.60 5.74
N GLU A 175 13.84 -15.81 5.90
CA GLU A 175 13.07 -15.79 7.14
C GLU A 175 12.30 -17.11 7.34
N PRO A 176 12.53 -17.82 8.45
CA PRO A 176 11.94 -19.13 8.68
C PRO A 176 10.42 -19.05 8.92
N GLY A 177 9.72 -20.11 8.53
CA GLY A 177 8.29 -20.26 8.79
C GLY A 177 7.38 -19.39 7.89
N TRP A 178 7.91 -18.94 6.74
CA TRP A 178 7.13 -18.23 5.73
C TRP A 178 7.24 -18.91 4.36
N ARG A 179 6.10 -19.05 3.68
CA ARG A 179 6.06 -19.39 2.25
C ARG A 179 6.09 -18.08 1.47
N VAL A 180 7.08 -17.95 0.60
CA VAL A 180 7.34 -16.71 -0.15
C VAL A 180 6.95 -16.89 -1.61
N LEU A 181 6.21 -15.90 -2.15
CA LEU A 181 5.93 -15.72 -3.57
C LEU A 181 6.36 -14.30 -3.95
N SER A 182 6.90 -14.12 -5.15
CA SER A 182 7.30 -12.79 -5.60
C SER A 182 6.98 -12.54 -7.07
N TRP A 183 6.80 -11.25 -7.39
CA TRP A 183 6.54 -10.76 -8.75
C TRP A 183 7.38 -9.51 -9.00
N PRO A 184 7.94 -9.33 -10.21
CA PRO A 184 8.56 -8.08 -10.59
C PRO A 184 7.51 -6.96 -10.65
N LEU A 185 7.90 -5.74 -10.24
CA LEU A 185 7.11 -4.53 -10.42
C LEU A 185 7.41 -3.93 -11.79
N VAL A 186 6.37 -3.53 -12.51
CA VAL A 186 6.49 -3.05 -13.89
C VAL A 186 7.16 -1.67 -13.98
N GLY A 187 6.90 -0.81 -12.99
CA GLY A 187 7.40 0.59 -12.97
C GLY A 187 8.82 0.75 -12.42
N LEU A 188 9.44 -0.30 -11.87
CA LEU A 188 10.74 -0.25 -11.20
C LEU A 188 11.62 -1.43 -11.63
N ASP A 189 12.71 -1.18 -12.35
CA ASP A 189 13.61 -2.21 -12.90
C ASP A 189 14.09 -3.27 -11.90
N ARG A 190 14.17 -2.93 -10.62
CA ARG A 190 14.60 -3.83 -9.53
C ARG A 190 13.54 -4.01 -8.45
N GLY A 191 12.33 -3.50 -8.69
CA GLY A 191 11.22 -3.60 -7.74
C GLY A 191 10.62 -4.99 -7.70
N ARG A 192 10.19 -5.41 -6.51
CA ARG A 192 9.51 -6.69 -6.24
C ARG A 192 8.30 -6.46 -5.35
N LEU A 193 7.21 -7.12 -5.69
CA LEU A 193 6.12 -7.40 -4.75
C LEU A 193 6.38 -8.79 -4.19
N VAL A 194 6.58 -8.88 -2.88
CA VAL A 194 6.82 -10.15 -2.18
C VAL A 194 5.65 -10.41 -1.25
N SER A 195 4.99 -11.56 -1.42
CA SER A 195 3.93 -12.04 -0.54
C SER A 195 4.45 -13.18 0.33
N LEU A 196 4.14 -13.13 1.62
CA LEU A 196 4.54 -14.12 2.61
C LEU A 196 3.30 -14.64 3.36
N ARG A 197 3.12 -15.96 3.37
CA ARG A 197 2.10 -16.64 4.18
C ARG A 197 2.76 -17.49 5.24
N LYS A 198 2.16 -17.55 6.42
CA LYS A 198 2.64 -18.46 7.47
C LYS A 198 2.66 -19.91 6.94
N CYS A 199 3.74 -20.64 7.21
CA CYS A 199 3.70 -22.09 7.08
C CYS A 199 2.79 -22.64 8.21
N SER A 200 1.85 -23.49 7.85
CA SER A 200 1.11 -24.26 8.87
C SER A 200 2.11 -25.14 9.63
N THR A 201 2.08 -25.06 10.94
CA THR A 201 2.80 -25.99 11.83
C THR A 201 2.12 -27.35 11.81
#